data_9bd98e6bb3737f0045191dadd22ba285
#
_entry.id   9bd98e6bb3737f0045191dadd22ba285
#
_cell.length_a   1.000
_cell.length_b   1.000
_cell.length_c   1.000
_cell.angle_alpha   90.00
_cell.angle_beta   90.00
_cell.angle_gamma   90.00
#
_symmetry.space_group_name_H-M   'P 1'
#
loop_
_entity.id
_entity.type
_entity.pdbx_description
1 polymer ?
#
loop_
_entity_poly.entity_id
_entity_poly.type
_entity_poly.pdbx_seq_one_letter_code
_entity_poly.pdbx_strand_id
1 'polypeptide(L)'
;MKKQIRKLLHRFENLKFRKKLSVLMLIAGLVPVVFLAFSMQYGMTNQLREKEQYNLEKILEQSVNSIENQSQIYENLVDYLSYSQSLRNIFDTEMESDYEKYLKYVKVADPLLQMPTIYHKEIRSITLYSDNIEVPHGDTLLPMSEAENQQWYSRLNEGTLMQWSITRGGNKSIIASRKFYDNDTIKAVLEMRLDYEKVLSPFMSQITDNTGGMIMDDNGNVVYADCSMDKKYRPKNIENLKDISDKYYISQRTMKDTGWNFYIYRPKAVSENAIHKLLLKNIPLILISVLLLSLLGYVFSIRMVSQLELLTENMNQINMGLRKVTVQSKSKDEVGVLIRSFQRMMDQMNHLISEVYESKIQLQNSEMRALQAQINPHFLYNSLSIINWKAIEAGEDEISYVTLALSTYYRTSLNRGETMTTVAKEIDNIRAYLKIQLVMHDNEFRVVEQISDGLNDYMIPKLILQPLAENAIDHGIDVSDNEDPTLWLTIREEDKHIFFEIRDNGAGMTQEKADQILTYQSSGYGVRNVCDRIHVLYGEKGEMKIESTPGKGTRVFIRIPKKTEAKGL
;
A
#
# COMPACT_ATOMS: atom_id res chain seq x y z
N MET A 1 -13.19 23.61 -13.65
CA MET A 1 -13.33 22.41 -12.82
C MET A 1 -13.55 21.12 -13.62
N LYS A 2 -14.60 20.98 -14.46
CA LYS A 2 -14.87 19.76 -15.26
C LYS A 2 -13.71 19.29 -16.17
N LYS A 3 -12.99 20.22 -16.81
CA LYS A 3 -11.85 19.94 -17.73
C LYS A 3 -10.60 19.41 -16.99
N GLN A 4 -10.37 19.87 -15.75
CA GLN A 4 -9.28 19.40 -14.90
C GLN A 4 -9.56 18.00 -14.31
N ILE A 5 -10.82 17.75 -13.90
CA ILE A 5 -11.26 16.44 -13.40
C ILE A 5 -11.15 15.40 -14.52
N ARG A 6 -11.56 15.72 -15.75
CA ARG A 6 -11.41 14.81 -16.91
C ARG A 6 -9.94 14.48 -17.22
N LYS A 7 -9.04 15.45 -17.08
CA LYS A 7 -7.60 15.25 -17.29
C LYS A 7 -6.97 14.37 -16.18
N LEU A 8 -7.45 14.50 -14.95
CA LEU A 8 -7.04 13.66 -13.81
C LEU A 8 -7.57 12.22 -13.96
N LEU A 9 -8.84 12.05 -14.34
CA LEU A 9 -9.44 10.74 -14.61
C LEU A 9 -8.68 10.01 -15.72
N HIS A 10 -8.39 10.68 -16.83
CA HIS A 10 -7.63 10.07 -17.94
C HIS A 10 -6.18 9.71 -17.54
N ARG A 11 -5.53 10.50 -16.67
CA ARG A 11 -4.23 10.12 -16.10
C ARG A 11 -4.34 8.93 -15.17
N PHE A 12 -5.41 8.85 -14.39
CA PHE A 12 -5.69 7.71 -13.51
C PHE A 12 -5.95 6.43 -14.31
N GLU A 13 -6.73 6.50 -15.40
CA GLU A 13 -7.01 5.36 -16.30
C GLU A 13 -5.73 4.75 -16.90
N ASN A 14 -4.71 5.55 -17.14
CA ASN A 14 -3.43 5.11 -17.72
C ASN A 14 -2.40 4.62 -16.68
N LEU A 15 -2.71 4.65 -15.38
CA LEU A 15 -1.83 4.12 -14.36
C LEU A 15 -1.84 2.58 -14.38
N LYS A 16 -0.71 1.94 -14.05
CA LYS A 16 -0.66 0.50 -13.77
C LYS A 16 -1.62 0.17 -12.62
N PHE A 17 -2.26 -1.00 -12.67
CA PHE A 17 -3.28 -1.45 -11.71
C PHE A 17 -2.84 -1.30 -10.25
N ARG A 18 -1.59 -1.64 -9.94
CA ARG A 18 -0.97 -1.43 -8.62
C ARG A 18 -1.05 0.02 -8.15
N LYS A 19 -0.72 0.98 -9.02
CA LYS A 19 -0.78 2.42 -8.67
C LYS A 19 -2.23 2.89 -8.52
N LYS A 20 -3.15 2.39 -9.35
CA LYS A 20 -4.60 2.69 -9.22
C LYS A 20 -5.12 2.24 -7.86
N LEU A 21 -4.83 1.01 -7.46
CA LEU A 21 -5.27 0.44 -6.19
C LEU A 21 -4.69 1.20 -4.99
N SER A 22 -3.39 1.54 -5.02
CA SER A 22 -2.75 2.34 -3.98
C SER A 22 -3.38 3.73 -3.84
N VAL A 23 -3.67 4.42 -4.95
CA VAL A 23 -4.32 5.74 -4.94
C VAL A 23 -5.76 5.64 -4.41
N LEU A 24 -6.53 4.63 -4.83
CA LEU A 24 -7.89 4.42 -4.34
C LEU A 24 -7.92 4.16 -2.83
N MET A 25 -7.03 3.30 -2.32
CA MET A 25 -6.92 3.02 -0.89
C MET A 25 -6.49 4.26 -0.10
N LEU A 26 -5.56 5.04 -0.64
CA LEU A 26 -5.13 6.29 -0.02
C LEU A 26 -6.29 7.28 0.07
N ILE A 27 -7.06 7.46 -1.00
CA ILE A 27 -8.25 8.34 -1.01
C ILE A 27 -9.31 7.81 -0.04
N ALA A 28 -9.62 6.51 -0.09
CA ALA A 28 -10.62 5.88 0.78
C ALA A 28 -10.26 5.97 2.27
N GLY A 29 -8.98 5.95 2.61
CA GLY A 29 -8.51 6.14 3.99
C GLY A 29 -8.38 7.62 4.41
N LEU A 30 -7.84 8.46 3.52
CA LEU A 30 -7.55 9.87 3.83
C LEU A 30 -8.83 10.72 3.94
N VAL A 31 -9.80 10.52 3.04
CA VAL A 31 -11.03 11.33 3.01
C VAL A 31 -11.82 11.24 4.33
N PRO A 32 -12.11 10.04 4.89
CA PRO A 32 -12.78 9.94 6.19
C PRO A 32 -11.98 10.56 7.34
N VAL A 33 -10.65 10.38 7.37
CA VAL A 33 -9.80 10.95 8.42
C VAL A 33 -9.82 12.48 8.39
N VAL A 34 -9.68 13.08 7.20
CA VAL A 34 -9.75 14.54 7.03
C VAL A 34 -11.14 15.05 7.36
N PHE A 35 -12.20 14.36 6.93
CA PHE A 35 -13.57 14.73 7.22
C PHE A 35 -13.86 14.68 8.74
N LEU A 36 -13.45 13.62 9.42
CA LEU A 36 -13.59 13.48 10.87
C LEU A 36 -12.81 14.55 11.63
N ALA A 37 -11.56 14.82 11.21
CA ALA A 37 -10.75 15.87 11.82
C ALA A 37 -11.40 17.24 11.67
N PHE A 38 -11.95 17.57 10.50
CA PHE A 38 -12.67 18.81 10.25
C PHE A 38 -13.97 18.89 11.02
N SER A 39 -14.77 17.82 11.06
CA SER A 39 -16.02 17.74 11.79
C SER A 39 -15.79 17.89 13.31
N MET A 40 -14.79 17.20 13.85
CA MET A 40 -14.41 17.29 15.25
C MET A 40 -13.94 18.71 15.62
N GLN A 41 -13.14 19.33 14.74
CA GLN A 41 -12.69 20.72 14.93
C GLN A 41 -13.88 21.69 14.96
N TYR A 42 -14.78 21.59 13.99
CA TYR A 42 -15.96 22.45 13.91
C TYR A 42 -16.85 22.29 15.15
N GLY A 43 -17.13 21.05 15.54
CA GLY A 43 -17.90 20.74 16.76
C GLY A 43 -17.24 21.30 18.03
N MET A 44 -15.92 21.08 18.19
CA MET A 44 -15.18 21.56 19.36
C MET A 44 -15.11 23.10 19.43
N THR A 45 -14.98 23.76 18.27
CA THR A 45 -14.99 25.23 18.20
C THR A 45 -16.34 25.80 18.66
N ASN A 46 -17.43 25.24 18.18
CA ASN A 46 -18.77 25.68 18.55
C ASN A 46 -19.05 25.40 20.04
N GLN A 47 -18.75 24.22 20.53
CA GLN A 47 -18.90 23.88 21.95
C GLN A 47 -18.08 24.80 22.86
N LEU A 48 -16.85 25.14 22.45
CA LEU A 48 -16.03 26.04 23.25
C LEU A 48 -16.59 27.47 23.27
N ARG A 49 -17.11 27.96 22.13
CA ARG A 49 -17.80 29.26 22.04
C ARG A 49 -19.03 29.32 22.93
N GLU A 50 -19.89 28.32 22.84
CA GLU A 50 -21.09 28.24 23.68
C GLU A 50 -20.73 28.15 25.17
N LYS A 51 -19.72 27.34 25.49
CA LYS A 51 -19.25 27.19 26.87
C LYS A 51 -18.66 28.49 27.44
N GLU A 52 -17.88 29.24 26.67
CA GLU A 52 -17.33 30.53 27.08
C GLU A 52 -18.45 31.56 27.30
N GLN A 53 -19.40 31.64 26.38
CA GLN A 53 -20.56 32.55 26.54
C GLN A 53 -21.39 32.17 27.76
N TYR A 54 -21.71 30.90 27.95
CA TYR A 54 -22.45 30.40 29.10
C TYR A 54 -21.70 30.64 30.42
N ASN A 55 -20.40 30.42 30.46
CA ASN A 55 -19.60 30.67 31.64
C ASN A 55 -19.61 32.16 32.04
N LEU A 56 -19.45 33.07 31.07
CA LEU A 56 -19.51 34.51 31.32
C LEU A 56 -20.88 34.93 31.84
N GLU A 57 -21.94 34.42 31.24
CA GLU A 57 -23.33 34.70 31.68
C GLU A 57 -23.55 34.21 33.10
N LYS A 58 -23.12 32.99 33.43
CA LYS A 58 -23.30 32.42 34.77
C LYS A 58 -22.47 33.16 35.83
N ILE A 59 -21.23 33.52 35.53
CA ILE A 59 -20.37 34.31 36.42
C ILE A 59 -21.02 35.66 36.69
N LEU A 60 -21.48 36.33 35.64
CA LEU A 60 -22.14 37.61 35.76
C LEU A 60 -23.42 37.49 36.58
N GLU A 61 -24.25 36.49 36.33
CA GLU A 61 -25.47 36.21 37.08
C GLU A 61 -25.18 36.02 38.58
N GLN A 62 -24.22 35.19 38.92
CA GLN A 62 -23.83 34.92 40.30
C GLN A 62 -23.33 36.20 41.01
N SER A 63 -22.52 37.01 40.29
CA SER A 63 -21.97 38.25 40.85
C SER A 63 -23.06 39.28 41.09
N VAL A 64 -23.96 39.50 40.13
CA VAL A 64 -25.07 40.44 40.26
C VAL A 64 -26.05 39.99 41.35
N ASN A 65 -26.43 38.69 41.34
CA ASN A 65 -27.31 38.16 42.40
C ASN A 65 -26.69 38.32 43.81
N SER A 66 -25.34 38.17 43.94
CA SER A 66 -24.66 38.41 45.22
C SER A 66 -24.80 39.87 45.68
N ILE A 67 -24.63 40.81 44.73
CA ILE A 67 -24.77 42.24 45.01
C ILE A 67 -26.25 42.58 45.29
N GLU A 68 -27.19 42.03 44.53
CA GLU A 68 -28.65 42.20 44.77
C GLU A 68 -29.05 41.70 46.16
N ASN A 69 -28.55 40.53 46.58
CA ASN A 69 -28.84 40.03 47.94
C ASN A 69 -28.23 40.91 49.01
N GLN A 70 -27.10 41.53 48.80
CA GLN A 70 -26.49 42.48 49.70
C GLN A 70 -27.32 43.82 49.74
N SER A 71 -27.74 44.32 48.56
CA SER A 71 -28.56 45.54 48.48
C SER A 71 -29.88 45.37 49.20
N GLN A 72 -30.49 44.18 49.08
CA GLN A 72 -31.72 43.86 49.80
C GLN A 72 -31.55 43.91 51.33
N ILE A 73 -30.40 43.51 51.87
CA ILE A 73 -30.06 43.63 53.29
C ILE A 73 -29.97 45.10 53.66
N TYR A 74 -29.36 45.94 52.84
CA TYR A 74 -29.29 47.38 53.10
C TYR A 74 -30.64 48.05 53.00
N GLU A 75 -31.50 47.68 52.06
CA GLU A 75 -32.89 48.17 51.97
C GLU A 75 -33.69 47.78 53.18
N ASN A 76 -33.63 46.52 53.60
CA ASN A 76 -34.35 46.08 54.83
C ASN A 76 -33.83 46.79 56.06
N LEU A 77 -32.57 47.14 56.14
CA LEU A 77 -32.02 47.91 57.25
C LEU A 77 -32.47 49.34 57.20
N VAL A 78 -32.55 50.02 56.06
CA VAL A 78 -33.08 51.36 55.89
C VAL A 78 -34.58 51.38 56.19
N ASP A 79 -35.33 50.36 55.76
CA ASP A 79 -36.75 50.20 56.11
C ASP A 79 -36.92 50.08 57.61
N TYR A 80 -36.12 49.19 58.25
CA TYR A 80 -36.16 49.04 59.70
C TYR A 80 -35.93 50.39 60.46
N LEU A 81 -34.90 51.12 60.04
CA LEU A 81 -34.57 52.42 60.62
C LEU A 81 -35.70 53.46 60.34
N SER A 82 -36.25 53.43 59.12
CA SER A 82 -37.32 54.35 58.70
C SER A 82 -38.65 54.19 59.50
N TYR A 83 -38.94 52.94 59.84
CA TYR A 83 -40.15 52.60 60.60
C TYR A 83 -39.90 52.52 62.12
N SER A 84 -38.67 52.76 62.59
CA SER A 84 -38.31 52.71 63.99
C SER A 84 -39.00 53.84 64.74
N GLN A 85 -39.96 53.48 65.59
CA GLN A 85 -40.67 54.47 66.46
C GLN A 85 -39.66 55.22 67.34
N SER A 86 -38.59 54.57 67.75
CA SER A 86 -37.55 55.20 68.57
C SER A 86 -36.83 56.33 67.85
N LEU A 87 -36.53 56.16 66.55
CA LEU A 87 -35.95 57.23 65.70
C LEU A 87 -36.97 58.31 65.39
N ARG A 88 -38.24 57.95 65.09
CA ARG A 88 -39.31 58.93 64.83
C ARG A 88 -39.55 59.81 66.03
N ASN A 89 -39.60 59.29 67.25
CA ASN A 89 -39.78 60.05 68.48
C ASN A 89 -38.64 61.09 68.70
N ILE A 90 -37.51 60.98 68.01
CA ILE A 90 -36.48 62.02 68.08
C ILE A 90 -36.85 63.26 67.29
N PHE A 91 -37.67 63.11 66.22
CA PHE A 91 -38.11 64.21 65.35
C PHE A 91 -39.46 64.79 65.69
N ASP A 92 -40.35 64.02 66.33
CA ASP A 92 -41.75 64.40 66.55
C ASP A 92 -42.02 65.02 67.93
N THR A 93 -41.05 64.95 68.84
CA THR A 93 -41.25 65.44 70.20
C THR A 93 -40.55 66.80 70.39
N GLU A 94 -41.34 67.82 70.76
CA GLU A 94 -40.75 69.04 71.28
C GLU A 94 -40.03 68.71 72.57
N MET A 95 -38.74 68.91 72.59
CA MET A 95 -37.90 68.63 73.77
C MET A 95 -37.63 69.88 74.55
N GLU A 96 -37.85 69.80 75.83
CA GLU A 96 -37.75 70.94 76.74
C GLU A 96 -36.31 71.42 77.02
N SER A 97 -35.28 70.57 76.79
CA SER A 97 -33.88 70.97 76.99
C SER A 97 -32.89 70.32 76.05
N ASP A 98 -31.73 70.98 75.72
CA ASP A 98 -30.64 70.47 74.90
C ASP A 98 -29.99 69.26 75.55
N TYR A 99 -30.00 69.09 76.82
CA TYR A 99 -29.45 67.93 77.53
C TYR A 99 -30.31 66.68 77.29
N GLU A 100 -31.63 66.80 77.26
CA GLU A 100 -32.54 65.69 76.95
C GLU A 100 -32.36 65.26 75.50
N LYS A 101 -32.22 66.23 74.58
CA LYS A 101 -31.88 65.95 73.18
C LYS A 101 -30.60 65.15 73.09
N TYR A 102 -29.56 65.60 73.73
CA TYR A 102 -28.27 64.92 73.74
C TYR A 102 -28.34 63.48 74.28
N LEU A 103 -29.05 63.29 75.42
CA LEU A 103 -29.25 61.98 76.02
C LEU A 103 -30.00 61.01 75.08
N LYS A 104 -30.98 61.47 74.37
CA LYS A 104 -31.69 60.64 73.36
C LYS A 104 -30.84 60.33 72.18
N TYR A 105 -30.03 61.28 71.74
CA TYR A 105 -29.06 61.01 70.65
C TYR A 105 -28.08 59.91 71.04
N VAL A 106 -27.43 60.02 72.17
CA VAL A 106 -26.46 59.06 72.66
C VAL A 106 -27.01 57.68 73.00
N LYS A 107 -28.24 57.69 73.66
CA LYS A 107 -28.84 56.41 74.10
C LYS A 107 -29.67 55.69 73.05
N VAL A 108 -30.22 56.40 72.08
CA VAL A 108 -31.15 55.83 71.12
C VAL A 108 -30.64 55.95 69.70
N ALA A 109 -30.30 57.17 69.23
CA ALA A 109 -29.92 57.35 67.83
C ALA A 109 -28.55 56.68 67.48
N ASP A 110 -27.53 57.02 68.30
CA ASP A 110 -26.20 56.47 68.05
C ASP A 110 -26.15 54.93 68.01
N PRO A 111 -26.74 54.20 68.99
CA PRO A 111 -26.77 52.75 68.92
C PRO A 111 -27.47 52.20 67.65
N LEU A 112 -28.61 52.83 67.28
CA LEU A 112 -29.35 52.38 66.12
C LEU A 112 -28.64 52.66 64.79
N LEU A 113 -27.89 53.78 64.68
CA LEU A 113 -27.21 54.17 63.44
C LEU A 113 -25.80 53.63 63.39
N GLN A 114 -25.12 53.39 64.54
CA GLN A 114 -23.72 52.87 64.55
C GLN A 114 -23.68 51.35 64.61
N MET A 115 -24.58 50.63 65.32
CA MET A 115 -24.52 49.15 65.38
C MET A 115 -24.48 48.46 64.00
N PRO A 116 -25.26 48.90 62.99
CA PRO A 116 -25.20 48.29 61.70
C PRO A 116 -23.81 48.35 61.06
N THR A 117 -22.99 49.41 61.31
CA THR A 117 -21.64 49.57 60.77
C THR A 117 -20.64 48.58 61.40
N ILE A 118 -20.96 48.08 62.61
CA ILE A 118 -20.13 47.06 63.29
C ILE A 118 -20.37 45.68 62.68
N TYR A 119 -21.62 45.35 62.37
CA TYR A 119 -22.00 44.04 61.84
C TYR A 119 -21.81 43.95 60.34
N HIS A 120 -22.00 45.01 59.59
CA HIS A 120 -21.87 45.13 58.17
C HIS A 120 -20.67 46.01 57.80
N LYS A 121 -19.52 45.44 57.67
CA LYS A 121 -18.24 46.16 57.43
C LYS A 121 -18.22 46.92 56.08
N GLU A 122 -19.19 46.67 55.23
CA GLU A 122 -19.42 47.38 53.96
C GLU A 122 -20.07 48.74 54.22
N ILE A 123 -20.78 48.92 55.34
CA ILE A 123 -21.38 50.19 55.73
C ILE A 123 -20.34 51.07 56.44
N ARG A 124 -19.98 52.20 55.83
CA ARG A 124 -19.00 53.15 56.39
C ARG A 124 -19.64 54.02 57.43
N SER A 125 -20.86 54.57 57.16
CA SER A 125 -21.65 55.41 58.05
C SER A 125 -23.12 55.33 57.68
N ILE A 126 -23.95 55.55 58.64
CA ILE A 126 -25.37 55.82 58.47
C ILE A 126 -25.66 57.20 59.14
N THR A 127 -26.11 58.13 58.32
CA THR A 127 -26.34 59.51 58.72
C THR A 127 -27.84 59.86 58.51
N LEU A 128 -28.43 60.48 59.50
CA LEU A 128 -29.80 60.97 59.44
C LEU A 128 -29.79 62.49 59.41
N TYR A 129 -30.44 63.08 58.43
CA TYR A 129 -30.58 64.49 58.22
C TYR A 129 -32.04 64.91 58.57
N SER A 130 -32.25 66.00 59.37
CA SER A 130 -33.57 66.51 59.68
C SER A 130 -33.53 67.99 59.98
N ASP A 131 -34.63 68.67 59.71
CA ASP A 131 -34.80 70.07 60.05
C ASP A 131 -34.85 70.32 61.58
N ASN A 132 -35.20 69.29 62.33
CA ASN A 132 -35.26 69.35 63.79
C ASN A 132 -33.87 69.22 64.48
N ILE A 133 -32.79 69.03 63.68
CA ILE A 133 -31.42 68.95 64.17
C ILE A 133 -30.74 70.26 63.81
N GLU A 134 -30.59 71.14 64.79
CA GLU A 134 -29.94 72.45 64.61
C GLU A 134 -28.41 72.36 64.74
N VAL A 135 -27.92 71.47 65.58
CA VAL A 135 -26.47 71.28 65.80
C VAL A 135 -26.11 69.88 65.48
N PRO A 136 -25.06 69.69 64.66
CA PRO A 136 -24.56 68.35 64.32
C PRO A 136 -24.18 67.51 65.55
N HIS A 137 -24.62 66.25 65.59
CA HIS A 137 -24.23 65.29 66.61
C HIS A 137 -23.34 64.18 65.97
N GLY A 138 -22.04 64.33 66.05
CA GLY A 138 -21.09 63.48 65.37
C GLY A 138 -21.35 63.42 63.87
N ASP A 139 -21.22 62.21 63.30
CA ASP A 139 -21.49 61.90 61.87
C ASP A 139 -22.87 61.25 61.70
N THR A 140 -23.62 61.04 62.79
CA THR A 140 -24.87 60.26 62.79
C THR A 140 -26.11 61.09 62.57
N LEU A 141 -26.12 62.30 63.14
CA LEU A 141 -27.29 63.21 63.06
C LEU A 141 -26.84 64.59 62.58
N LEU A 142 -27.32 65.05 61.46
CA LEU A 142 -26.93 66.29 60.82
C LEU A 142 -28.17 67.16 60.44
N PRO A 143 -28.04 68.51 60.39
CA PRO A 143 -29.05 69.37 59.85
C PRO A 143 -29.44 69.06 58.40
N MET A 144 -30.66 69.25 57.99
CA MET A 144 -31.14 69.00 56.62
C MET A 144 -30.33 69.83 55.59
N SER A 145 -29.91 71.02 55.93
CA SER A 145 -29.11 71.89 55.09
C SER A 145 -27.77 71.27 54.67
N GLU A 146 -27.24 70.35 55.48
CA GLU A 146 -26.04 69.59 55.13
C GLU A 146 -26.33 68.55 54.03
N ALA A 147 -27.52 67.94 54.03
CA ALA A 147 -27.94 67.03 52.98
C ALA A 147 -28.15 67.74 51.63
N GLU A 148 -28.78 68.93 51.70
CA GLU A 148 -29.07 69.74 50.50
C GLU A 148 -27.81 70.16 49.72
N ASN A 149 -26.73 70.31 50.43
CA ASN A 149 -25.42 70.60 49.83
C ASN A 149 -24.73 69.37 49.17
N GLN A 150 -25.29 68.18 49.36
CA GLN A 150 -24.72 66.94 48.77
C GLN A 150 -25.17 66.71 47.32
N GLN A 151 -24.27 66.24 46.45
CA GLN A 151 -24.61 65.96 45.03
C GLN A 151 -25.72 64.91 44.86
N TRP A 152 -25.85 63.98 45.79
CA TRP A 152 -26.81 62.90 45.71
C TRP A 152 -28.24 63.44 46.10
N TYR A 153 -28.37 64.47 46.93
CA TYR A 153 -29.66 65.01 47.38
C TYR A 153 -30.50 65.54 46.22
N SER A 154 -29.91 66.23 45.27
CA SER A 154 -30.61 66.75 44.08
C SER A 154 -31.15 65.65 43.15
N ARG A 155 -30.76 64.44 43.36
CA ARG A 155 -31.23 63.26 42.61
C ARG A 155 -32.28 62.46 43.32
N LEU A 156 -32.60 62.81 44.55
CA LEU A 156 -33.64 62.17 45.34
C LEU A 156 -35.01 62.49 44.74
N ASN A 157 -35.66 61.52 44.16
CA ASN A 157 -37.03 61.64 43.63
C ASN A 157 -38.03 61.81 44.76
N GLU A 158 -39.20 62.35 44.42
CA GLU A 158 -40.35 62.35 45.32
C GLU A 158 -40.86 60.91 45.42
N GLY A 159 -40.64 60.29 46.60
CA GLY A 159 -41.08 58.92 46.86
C GLY A 159 -40.39 58.29 48.06
N THR A 160 -40.94 57.17 48.52
CA THR A 160 -40.40 56.40 49.64
C THR A 160 -39.42 55.29 49.25
N LEU A 161 -39.07 55.17 47.96
CA LEU A 161 -38.14 54.17 47.49
C LEU A 161 -36.68 54.58 47.78
N MET A 162 -35.87 53.63 48.12
CA MET A 162 -34.41 53.80 48.28
C MET A 162 -33.79 54.19 46.97
N GLN A 163 -32.90 55.15 46.96
CA GLN A 163 -32.20 55.62 45.78
C GLN A 163 -30.71 55.42 45.96
N TRP A 164 -30.10 54.92 44.88
CA TRP A 164 -28.71 54.60 44.83
C TRP A 164 -27.94 55.64 44.01
N SER A 165 -26.86 56.13 44.55
CA SER A 165 -25.93 57.02 43.83
C SER A 165 -24.48 56.73 44.16
N ILE A 166 -23.57 57.31 43.38
CA ILE A 166 -22.13 57.12 43.59
C ILE A 166 -21.49 58.49 43.71
N THR A 167 -20.65 58.64 44.71
CA THR A 167 -19.86 59.87 44.88
C THR A 167 -18.73 59.91 43.84
N ARG A 168 -18.63 61.00 43.08
CA ARG A 168 -17.58 61.31 42.14
C ARG A 168 -16.48 62.08 42.89
N GLY A 169 -15.36 61.39 43.23
CA GLY A 169 -14.23 62.04 43.91
C GLY A 169 -13.19 60.99 44.36
N GLY A 170 -12.13 61.46 45.01
CA GLY A 170 -10.99 60.59 45.37
C GLY A 170 -11.33 59.41 46.31
N ASN A 171 -12.42 59.48 47.03
CA ASN A 171 -12.87 58.38 47.93
C ASN A 171 -14.29 57.95 47.46
N LYS A 172 -14.35 57.07 46.42
CA LYS A 172 -15.60 56.58 45.91
C LYS A 172 -16.40 55.85 46.97
N SER A 173 -17.69 56.21 47.11
CA SER A 173 -18.62 55.52 47.98
C SER A 173 -19.98 55.36 47.26
N ILE A 174 -20.66 54.27 47.55
CA ILE A 174 -22.03 54.03 47.11
C ILE A 174 -22.93 54.63 48.20
N ILE A 175 -23.85 55.46 47.80
CA ILE A 175 -24.80 56.09 48.69
C ILE A 175 -26.19 55.52 48.43
N ALA A 176 -26.78 54.95 49.48
CA ALA A 176 -28.16 54.54 49.52
C ALA A 176 -28.89 55.53 50.36
N SER A 177 -29.83 56.25 49.80
CA SER A 177 -30.54 57.31 50.47
C SER A 177 -32.08 57.18 50.32
N ARG A 178 -32.81 57.63 51.40
CA ARG A 178 -34.26 57.54 51.43
C ARG A 178 -34.87 58.74 52.21
N LYS A 179 -35.98 59.30 51.71
CA LYS A 179 -36.76 60.30 52.35
C LYS A 179 -37.81 59.70 53.33
N PHE A 180 -37.91 60.26 54.51
CA PHE A 180 -38.97 59.93 55.46
C PHE A 180 -40.02 60.99 55.37
N TYR A 181 -41.29 60.60 55.21
CA TYR A 181 -42.42 61.48 55.09
C TYR A 181 -43.35 61.36 56.33
N ASP A 182 -43.89 62.46 56.71
CA ASP A 182 -45.04 62.56 57.63
C ASP A 182 -46.02 63.53 57.02
N ASN A 183 -47.27 63.11 56.79
CA ASN A 183 -48.32 63.95 56.21
C ASN A 183 -47.83 64.75 54.96
N ASP A 184 -47.17 64.06 53.99
CA ASP A 184 -46.63 64.63 52.76
C ASP A 184 -45.47 65.64 52.91
N THR A 185 -44.97 65.83 54.13
CA THR A 185 -43.78 66.66 54.37
C THR A 185 -42.56 65.76 54.64
N ILE A 186 -41.38 66.17 54.10
CA ILE A 186 -40.12 65.47 54.36
C ILE A 186 -39.71 65.82 55.79
N LYS A 187 -39.65 64.82 56.67
CA LYS A 187 -39.21 64.98 58.08
C LYS A 187 -37.71 64.68 58.25
N ALA A 188 -37.24 63.74 57.51
CA ALA A 188 -35.81 63.33 57.57
C ALA A 188 -35.39 62.68 56.29
N VAL A 189 -34.08 62.66 56.08
CA VAL A 189 -33.40 61.88 55.00
C VAL A 189 -32.33 60.99 55.63
N LEU A 190 -32.39 59.73 55.36
CA LEU A 190 -31.35 58.80 55.76
C LEU A 190 -30.36 58.57 54.57
N GLU A 191 -29.07 58.73 54.85
CA GLU A 191 -27.96 58.40 54.01
C GLU A 191 -27.24 57.20 54.60
N MET A 192 -27.10 56.11 53.83
CA MET A 192 -26.24 55.02 54.16
C MET A 192 -25.05 55.08 53.17
N ARG A 193 -23.88 55.32 53.70
CA ARG A 193 -22.64 55.37 52.89
C ARG A 193 -21.92 54.02 52.94
N LEU A 194 -21.83 53.41 51.79
CA LEU A 194 -21.23 52.06 51.60
C LEU A 194 -19.86 52.16 51.01
N ASP A 195 -19.04 51.19 51.42
CA ASP A 195 -17.70 50.99 50.84
C ASP A 195 -17.78 50.44 49.41
N TYR A 196 -17.40 51.27 48.45
CA TYR A 196 -17.49 50.98 47.01
C TYR A 196 -16.78 49.66 46.62
N GLU A 197 -15.55 49.41 47.15
CA GLU A 197 -14.77 48.22 46.80
C GLU A 197 -15.38 46.95 47.39
N LYS A 198 -15.86 47.01 48.62
CA LYS A 198 -16.45 45.86 49.30
C LYS A 198 -17.78 45.44 48.69
N VAL A 199 -18.66 46.40 48.39
CA VAL A 199 -19.96 46.13 47.79
C VAL A 199 -19.82 45.55 46.38
N LEU A 200 -18.89 46.06 45.57
CA LEU A 200 -18.69 45.58 44.21
C LEU A 200 -17.67 44.41 44.12
N SER A 201 -17.08 43.97 45.25
CA SER A 201 -16.10 42.88 45.27
C SER A 201 -16.58 41.58 44.63
N PRO A 202 -17.85 41.14 44.73
CA PRO A 202 -18.32 39.95 44.05
C PRO A 202 -18.15 40.02 42.52
N PHE A 203 -18.29 41.22 41.95
CA PHE A 203 -18.08 41.45 40.52
C PHE A 203 -16.61 41.71 40.18
N MET A 204 -15.92 42.53 40.97
CA MET A 204 -14.52 42.86 40.77
C MET A 204 -13.61 41.62 40.79
N SER A 205 -13.90 40.68 41.69
CA SER A 205 -13.16 39.42 41.82
C SER A 205 -13.25 38.50 40.61
N GLN A 206 -14.23 38.70 39.75
CA GLN A 206 -14.42 37.93 38.51
C GLN A 206 -13.58 38.46 37.33
N ILE A 207 -13.03 39.66 37.49
CA ILE A 207 -12.16 40.25 36.46
C ILE A 207 -10.76 39.69 36.64
N THR A 208 -10.60 38.46 36.15
CA THR A 208 -9.35 37.69 36.15
C THR A 208 -8.73 37.64 34.78
N ASP A 209 -7.70 36.81 34.57
CA ASP A 209 -6.93 36.70 33.33
C ASP A 209 -7.77 36.77 32.07
N ASN A 210 -7.45 37.72 31.21
CA ASN A 210 -8.10 38.00 29.94
C ASN A 210 -9.61 38.32 30.02
N THR A 211 -10.05 38.85 31.15
CA THR A 211 -11.44 39.29 31.33
C THR A 211 -11.47 40.80 31.58
N GLY A 212 -12.48 41.48 31.09
CA GLY A 212 -12.78 42.85 31.41
C GLY A 212 -14.19 42.97 31.97
N GLY A 213 -14.40 43.93 32.85
CA GLY A 213 -15.69 44.22 33.44
C GLY A 213 -16.00 45.71 33.42
N MET A 214 -17.27 46.05 33.33
CA MET A 214 -17.77 47.41 33.36
C MET A 214 -19.14 47.44 33.99
N ILE A 215 -19.37 48.48 34.80
CA ILE A 215 -20.68 48.79 35.38
C ILE A 215 -21.07 50.21 34.92
N MET A 216 -22.26 50.33 34.38
CA MET A 216 -22.85 51.63 34.00
C MET A 216 -24.08 51.91 34.86
N ASP A 217 -24.27 53.16 35.21
CA ASP A 217 -25.51 53.61 35.86
C ASP A 217 -26.67 53.66 34.83
N ASP A 218 -27.87 53.98 35.30
CA ASP A 218 -29.10 54.14 34.51
C ASP A 218 -29.00 55.28 33.48
N ASN A 219 -28.11 56.24 33.69
CA ASN A 219 -27.82 57.36 32.80
C ASN A 219 -26.70 57.08 31.80
N GLY A 220 -26.14 55.86 31.83
CA GLY A 220 -25.05 55.44 30.93
C GLY A 220 -23.65 55.91 31.34
N ASN A 221 -23.49 56.46 32.58
CA ASN A 221 -22.17 56.84 33.05
C ASN A 221 -21.44 55.60 33.59
N VAL A 222 -20.14 55.55 33.35
CA VAL A 222 -19.29 54.45 33.85
C VAL A 222 -19.07 54.58 35.35
N VAL A 223 -19.63 53.62 36.06
CA VAL A 223 -19.49 53.45 37.53
C VAL A 223 -18.14 52.79 37.83
N TYR A 224 -17.88 51.69 37.17
CA TYR A 224 -16.68 50.90 37.32
C TYR A 224 -16.22 50.40 35.98
N ALA A 225 -14.93 50.38 35.74
CA ALA A 225 -14.34 49.70 34.59
C ALA A 225 -12.93 49.23 34.97
N ASP A 226 -12.69 47.96 34.72
CA ASP A 226 -11.38 47.37 34.86
C ASP A 226 -11.16 46.30 33.78
N CYS A 227 -9.87 46.04 33.47
CA CYS A 227 -9.52 45.13 32.40
C CYS A 227 -8.21 44.42 32.71
N SER A 228 -8.31 43.13 33.07
CA SER A 228 -7.18 42.24 33.33
C SER A 228 -6.73 41.49 32.06
N MET A 229 -6.57 42.23 30.95
CA MET A 229 -6.15 41.65 29.66
C MET A 229 -4.76 42.11 29.27
N ASP A 230 -4.05 41.25 28.53
CA ASP A 230 -2.83 41.63 27.81
C ASP A 230 -3.08 42.84 26.91
N LYS A 231 -2.10 43.74 26.78
CA LYS A 231 -2.19 44.96 25.95
C LYS A 231 -2.74 44.71 24.54
N LYS A 232 -2.41 43.55 23.94
CA LYS A 232 -2.85 43.16 22.58
C LYS A 232 -4.35 42.87 22.48
N TYR A 233 -4.99 42.55 23.60
CA TYR A 233 -6.42 42.19 23.66
C TYR A 233 -7.28 43.29 24.29
N ARG A 234 -6.70 44.39 24.77
CA ARG A 234 -7.50 45.48 25.38
C ARG A 234 -8.29 46.21 24.31
N PRO A 235 -9.59 46.42 24.53
CA PRO A 235 -10.40 47.27 23.63
C PRO A 235 -9.90 48.69 23.68
N LYS A 236 -9.86 49.37 22.53
CA LYS A 236 -9.43 50.79 22.44
C LYS A 236 -10.43 51.74 23.03
N ASN A 237 -11.71 51.43 22.96
CA ASN A 237 -12.79 52.21 23.55
C ASN A 237 -13.77 51.24 24.20
N ILE A 238 -13.90 51.31 25.52
CA ILE A 238 -14.78 50.43 26.33
C ILE A 238 -16.21 50.97 26.36
N GLU A 239 -16.39 52.27 26.15
CA GLU A 239 -17.70 52.93 26.30
C GLU A 239 -18.71 52.52 25.21
N ASN A 240 -18.22 52.07 24.05
CA ASN A 240 -19.06 51.60 22.95
C ASN A 240 -19.01 50.07 22.80
N LEU A 241 -19.80 49.36 23.58
CA LEU A 241 -19.86 47.89 23.60
C LEU A 241 -20.29 47.27 22.27
N LYS A 242 -21.04 47.99 21.44
CA LYS A 242 -21.46 47.50 20.12
C LYS A 242 -20.26 47.34 19.16
N ASP A 243 -19.26 48.23 19.24
CA ASP A 243 -18.07 48.20 18.37
C ASP A 243 -17.13 47.04 18.70
N ILE A 244 -17.25 46.46 19.89
CA ILE A 244 -16.40 45.35 20.32
C ILE A 244 -17.08 43.99 20.24
N SER A 245 -18.40 43.92 19.99
CA SER A 245 -19.19 42.68 20.00
C SER A 245 -18.65 41.61 19.01
N ASP A 246 -18.07 42.01 17.88
CA ASP A 246 -17.51 41.08 16.90
C ASP A 246 -16.27 40.37 17.41
N LYS A 247 -15.47 41.02 18.26
CA LYS A 247 -14.16 40.51 18.71
C LYS A 247 -14.19 39.92 20.13
N TYR A 248 -15.27 40.15 20.87
CA TYR A 248 -15.39 39.72 22.26
C TYR A 248 -16.68 38.93 22.48
N TYR A 249 -16.62 37.98 23.42
CA TYR A 249 -17.81 37.47 24.10
C TYR A 249 -18.21 38.50 25.12
N ILE A 250 -19.48 38.92 25.12
CA ILE A 250 -20.03 39.93 26.03
C ILE A 250 -21.25 39.33 26.67
N SER A 251 -21.33 39.47 28.00
CA SER A 251 -22.55 39.18 28.77
C SER A 251 -22.97 40.44 29.48
N GLN A 252 -24.27 40.71 29.54
CA GLN A 252 -24.90 41.87 30.17
C GLN A 252 -26.00 41.42 31.11
N ARG A 253 -26.06 42.07 32.27
CA ARG A 253 -27.18 41.91 33.22
C ARG A 253 -27.49 43.25 33.90
N THR A 254 -28.77 43.58 34.03
CA THR A 254 -29.23 44.77 34.71
C THR A 254 -29.67 44.40 36.11
N MET A 255 -29.16 45.10 37.10
CA MET A 255 -29.58 45.01 38.50
C MET A 255 -30.89 45.74 38.68
N LYS A 256 -31.91 45.07 39.26
CA LYS A 256 -33.30 45.61 39.34
C LYS A 256 -33.43 46.83 40.24
N ASP A 257 -32.73 46.79 41.35
CA ASP A 257 -32.93 47.83 42.43
C ASP A 257 -32.24 49.14 42.08
N THR A 258 -31.10 49.07 41.38
CA THR A 258 -30.28 50.26 41.06
C THR A 258 -30.40 50.70 39.60
N GLY A 259 -30.95 49.85 38.69
CA GLY A 259 -30.93 50.08 37.25
C GLY A 259 -29.55 49.99 36.63
N TRP A 260 -28.55 49.59 37.41
CA TRP A 260 -27.20 49.50 36.92
C TRP A 260 -27.00 48.33 35.95
N ASN A 261 -26.26 48.56 34.86
CA ASN A 261 -25.93 47.58 33.84
C ASN A 261 -24.53 47.06 34.08
N PHE A 262 -24.43 45.77 34.37
CA PHE A 262 -23.18 45.05 34.54
C PHE A 262 -22.80 44.38 33.23
N TYR A 263 -21.56 44.53 32.78
CA TYR A 263 -21.01 43.95 31.60
C TYR A 263 -19.73 43.20 31.96
N ILE A 264 -19.61 41.95 31.48
CA ILE A 264 -18.38 41.19 31.51
C ILE A 264 -18.04 40.78 30.08
N TYR A 265 -16.78 40.89 29.68
CA TYR A 265 -16.37 40.61 28.33
C TYR A 265 -15.00 39.92 28.29
N ARG A 266 -14.82 39.04 27.28
CA ARG A 266 -13.58 38.27 27.05
C ARG A 266 -13.24 38.23 25.55
N PRO A 267 -11.96 38.37 25.11
CA PRO A 267 -11.59 38.34 23.71
C PRO A 267 -11.82 36.96 23.10
N LYS A 268 -12.50 36.86 21.97
CA LYS A 268 -12.66 35.61 21.19
C LYS A 268 -11.32 35.03 20.80
N ALA A 269 -10.32 35.88 20.50
CA ALA A 269 -8.98 35.46 20.12
C ALA A 269 -8.24 34.60 21.18
N VAL A 270 -8.60 34.71 22.47
CA VAL A 270 -8.03 33.87 23.53
C VAL A 270 -8.47 32.42 23.35
N SER A 271 -9.78 32.22 23.15
CA SER A 271 -10.34 30.88 22.87
C SER A 271 -9.89 30.34 21.53
N GLU A 272 -9.82 31.18 20.50
CA GLU A 272 -9.31 30.80 19.17
C GLU A 272 -7.85 30.35 19.22
N ASN A 273 -6.98 31.05 19.95
CA ASN A 273 -5.60 30.63 20.14
C ASN A 273 -5.48 29.29 20.89
N ALA A 274 -6.35 29.02 21.84
CA ALA A 274 -6.40 27.73 22.52
C ALA A 274 -6.79 26.60 21.55
N ILE A 275 -7.77 26.87 20.67
CA ILE A 275 -8.17 25.95 19.60
C ILE A 275 -7.01 25.69 18.62
N HIS A 276 -6.35 26.76 18.18
CA HIS A 276 -5.18 26.62 17.28
C HIS A 276 -4.04 25.80 17.90
N LYS A 277 -3.76 25.99 19.19
CA LYS A 277 -2.75 25.16 19.89
C LYS A 277 -3.15 23.68 19.96
N LEU A 278 -4.43 23.40 20.20
CA LEU A 278 -4.95 22.02 20.18
C LEU A 278 -4.86 21.39 18.79
N LEU A 279 -5.17 22.15 17.76
CA LEU A 279 -5.01 21.70 16.36
C LEU A 279 -3.58 21.34 16.04
N LEU A 280 -2.63 22.23 16.34
CA LEU A 280 -1.21 21.99 16.12
C LEU A 280 -0.74 20.73 16.86
N LYS A 281 -1.27 20.46 18.04
CA LYS A 281 -0.96 19.25 18.82
C LYS A 281 -1.51 17.97 18.15
N ASN A 282 -2.60 18.06 17.40
CA ASN A 282 -3.22 16.91 16.73
C ASN A 282 -2.66 16.65 15.32
N ILE A 283 -1.97 17.61 14.69
CA ILE A 283 -1.36 17.46 13.36
C ILE A 283 -0.43 16.22 13.29
N PRO A 284 0.48 15.97 14.25
CA PRO A 284 1.34 14.79 14.21
C PRO A 284 0.55 13.48 14.19
N LEU A 285 -0.54 13.41 14.94
CA LEU A 285 -1.40 12.22 14.98
C LEU A 285 -2.07 11.96 13.64
N ILE A 286 -2.56 13.01 12.96
CA ILE A 286 -3.14 12.92 11.63
C ILE A 286 -2.07 12.48 10.62
N LEU A 287 -0.87 13.06 10.67
CA LEU A 287 0.24 12.67 9.79
C LEU A 287 0.65 11.21 9.99
N ILE A 288 0.75 10.75 11.23
CA ILE A 288 1.05 9.34 11.55
C ILE A 288 -0.05 8.42 11.00
N SER A 289 -1.32 8.79 11.16
CA SER A 289 -2.46 8.02 10.62
C SER A 289 -2.41 7.92 9.10
N VAL A 290 -2.13 9.03 8.41
CA VAL A 290 -1.97 9.07 6.95
C VAL A 290 -0.79 8.22 6.49
N LEU A 291 0.35 8.31 7.19
CA LEU A 291 1.53 7.49 6.90
C LEU A 291 1.24 6.00 7.07
N LEU A 292 0.58 5.62 8.15
CA LEU A 292 0.22 4.24 8.45
C LEU A 292 -0.76 3.68 7.40
N LEU A 293 -1.80 4.43 7.05
CA LEU A 293 -2.76 4.06 6.01
C LEU A 293 -2.10 3.94 4.64
N SER A 294 -1.17 4.86 4.32
CA SER A 294 -0.41 4.81 3.07
C SER A 294 0.49 3.57 3.01
N LEU A 295 1.17 3.24 4.12
CA LEU A 295 2.02 2.07 4.24
C LEU A 295 1.20 0.78 4.12
N LEU A 296 0.09 0.68 4.83
CA LEU A 296 -0.81 -0.47 4.76
C LEU A 296 -1.38 -0.66 3.34
N GLY A 297 -1.86 0.42 2.73
CA GLY A 297 -2.35 0.41 1.34
C GLY A 297 -1.27 -0.01 0.34
N TYR A 298 -0.03 0.45 0.54
CA TYR A 298 1.11 0.08 -0.29
C TYR A 298 1.45 -1.42 -0.16
N VAL A 299 1.56 -1.94 1.07
CA VAL A 299 1.84 -3.36 1.34
C VAL A 299 0.73 -4.25 0.79
N PHE A 300 -0.53 -3.88 1.01
CA PHE A 300 -1.68 -4.60 0.48
C PHE A 300 -1.69 -4.61 -1.05
N SER A 301 -1.45 -3.46 -1.68
CA SER A 301 -1.35 -3.33 -3.14
C SER A 301 -0.24 -4.19 -3.74
N ILE A 302 0.94 -4.26 -3.09
CA ILE A 302 2.02 -5.14 -3.53
C ILE A 302 1.58 -6.60 -3.48
N ARG A 303 1.06 -7.05 -2.34
CA ARG A 303 0.69 -8.47 -2.17
C ARG A 303 -0.42 -8.92 -3.13
N MET A 304 -1.41 -8.06 -3.33
CA MET A 304 -2.57 -8.40 -4.17
C MET A 304 -2.23 -8.37 -5.67
N VAL A 305 -1.44 -7.37 -6.09
CA VAL A 305 -1.17 -7.16 -7.51
C VAL A 305 -0.01 -8.01 -8.00
N SER A 306 0.98 -8.34 -7.15
CA SER A 306 2.13 -9.15 -7.56
C SER A 306 1.76 -10.51 -8.12
N GLN A 307 0.73 -11.17 -7.57
CA GLN A 307 0.26 -12.45 -8.07
C GLN A 307 -0.40 -12.33 -9.45
N LEU A 308 -1.13 -11.23 -9.69
CA LEU A 308 -1.74 -10.96 -11.00
C LEU A 308 -0.68 -10.56 -12.05
N GLU A 309 0.32 -9.76 -11.67
CA GLU A 309 1.44 -9.41 -12.55
C GLU A 309 2.22 -10.67 -12.96
N LEU A 310 2.51 -11.56 -12.02
CA LEU A 310 3.19 -12.82 -12.28
C LEU A 310 2.36 -13.74 -13.19
N LEU A 311 1.05 -13.82 -13.00
CA LEU A 311 0.14 -14.55 -13.89
C LEU A 311 0.19 -13.98 -15.31
N THR A 312 0.09 -12.64 -15.44
CA THR A 312 0.12 -11.95 -16.74
C THR A 312 1.45 -12.18 -17.46
N GLU A 313 2.57 -12.16 -16.73
CA GLU A 313 3.89 -12.42 -17.27
C GLU A 313 4.02 -13.86 -17.79
N ASN A 314 3.54 -14.86 -17.04
CA ASN A 314 3.47 -16.25 -17.48
C ASN A 314 2.59 -16.43 -18.74
N MET A 315 1.45 -15.73 -18.81
CA MET A 315 0.60 -15.73 -20.00
C MET A 315 1.34 -15.18 -21.24
N ASN A 316 2.10 -14.10 -21.06
CA ASN A 316 2.90 -13.52 -22.15
C ASN A 316 4.06 -14.43 -22.58
N GLN A 317 4.72 -15.11 -21.64
CA GLN A 317 5.79 -16.07 -21.95
C GLN A 317 5.28 -17.26 -22.76
N ILE A 318 4.05 -17.72 -22.50
CA ILE A 318 3.42 -18.78 -23.29
C ILE A 318 3.18 -18.33 -24.74
N ASN A 319 2.76 -17.09 -24.96
CA ASN A 319 2.61 -16.53 -26.31
C ASN A 319 3.94 -16.48 -27.09
N MET A 320 5.08 -16.44 -26.39
CA MET A 320 6.43 -16.50 -26.96
C MET A 320 6.95 -17.93 -27.14
N GLY A 321 6.13 -18.97 -26.88
CA GLY A 321 6.50 -20.37 -27.09
C GLY A 321 7.10 -21.08 -25.87
N LEU A 322 7.25 -20.44 -24.73
CA LEU A 322 7.69 -21.06 -23.49
C LEU A 322 6.54 -21.82 -22.83
N ARG A 323 6.68 -23.14 -22.68
CA ARG A 323 5.61 -24.03 -22.20
C ARG A 323 5.57 -24.25 -20.69
N LYS A 324 6.51 -23.69 -19.93
CA LYS A 324 6.63 -23.95 -18.49
C LYS A 324 5.92 -22.87 -17.68
N VAL A 325 4.84 -23.25 -16.97
CA VAL A 325 4.16 -22.38 -16.01
C VAL A 325 4.87 -22.46 -14.67
N THR A 326 5.36 -21.31 -14.19
CA THR A 326 6.07 -21.21 -12.89
C THR A 326 5.19 -20.64 -11.79
N VAL A 327 4.01 -20.10 -12.12
CA VAL A 327 3.09 -19.50 -11.14
C VAL A 327 2.39 -20.58 -10.33
N GLN A 328 2.56 -20.52 -9.01
CA GLN A 328 1.79 -21.32 -8.05
C GLN A 328 1.19 -20.41 -6.99
N SER A 329 -0.06 -20.65 -6.58
CA SER A 329 -0.70 -19.92 -5.50
C SER A 329 -1.30 -20.87 -4.46
N LYS A 330 -0.97 -20.63 -3.20
CA LYS A 330 -1.58 -21.28 -2.04
C LYS A 330 -2.80 -20.52 -1.51
N SER A 331 -3.12 -19.35 -2.10
CA SER A 331 -4.26 -18.53 -1.69
C SER A 331 -5.58 -19.24 -1.97
N LYS A 332 -6.55 -19.06 -1.08
CA LYS A 332 -7.90 -19.61 -1.21
C LYS A 332 -8.90 -18.60 -1.79
N ASP A 333 -8.44 -17.36 -2.06
CA ASP A 333 -9.23 -16.28 -2.66
C ASP A 333 -9.45 -16.48 -4.16
N GLU A 334 -10.15 -15.56 -4.78
CA GLU A 334 -10.51 -15.56 -6.21
C GLU A 334 -9.26 -15.54 -7.10
N VAL A 335 -8.21 -14.85 -6.68
CA VAL A 335 -6.93 -14.80 -7.40
C VAL A 335 -6.25 -16.16 -7.35
N GLY A 336 -6.25 -16.83 -6.22
CA GLY A 336 -5.75 -18.18 -6.06
C GLY A 336 -6.53 -19.20 -6.91
N VAL A 337 -7.86 -19.07 -6.98
CA VAL A 337 -8.71 -19.88 -7.85
C VAL A 337 -8.35 -19.67 -9.32
N LEU A 338 -8.18 -18.41 -9.73
CA LEU A 338 -7.82 -18.05 -11.12
C LEU A 338 -6.47 -18.67 -11.50
N ILE A 339 -5.44 -18.55 -10.66
CA ILE A 339 -4.11 -19.11 -10.90
C ILE A 339 -4.18 -20.64 -11.03
N ARG A 340 -4.88 -21.34 -10.14
CA ARG A 340 -5.03 -22.81 -10.21
C ARG A 340 -5.81 -23.26 -11.45
N SER A 341 -6.80 -22.49 -11.88
CA SER A 341 -7.56 -22.77 -13.11
C SER A 341 -6.70 -22.59 -14.34
N PHE A 342 -5.87 -21.56 -14.35
CA PHE A 342 -4.90 -21.34 -15.41
C PHE A 342 -3.85 -22.47 -15.47
N GLN A 343 -3.34 -22.93 -14.33
CA GLN A 343 -2.42 -24.08 -14.28
C GLN A 343 -3.06 -25.33 -14.88
N ARG A 344 -4.28 -25.69 -14.47
CA ARG A 344 -5.01 -26.84 -15.01
C ARG A 344 -5.21 -26.76 -16.51
N MET A 345 -5.54 -25.57 -17.02
CA MET A 345 -5.68 -25.35 -18.46
C MET A 345 -4.34 -25.58 -19.19
N MET A 346 -3.25 -25.11 -18.62
CA MET A 346 -1.91 -25.32 -19.20
C MET A 346 -1.47 -26.78 -19.18
N ASP A 347 -1.76 -27.49 -18.10
CA ASP A 347 -1.45 -28.92 -17.99
C ASP A 347 -2.23 -29.71 -19.04
N GLN A 348 -3.51 -29.41 -19.24
CA GLN A 348 -4.34 -30.01 -20.28
C GLN A 348 -3.80 -29.70 -21.68
N MET A 349 -3.42 -28.44 -21.94
CA MET A 349 -2.84 -28.04 -23.21
C MET A 349 -1.52 -28.79 -23.51
N ASN A 350 -0.63 -28.91 -22.52
CA ASN A 350 0.61 -29.65 -22.66
C ASN A 350 0.37 -31.13 -22.92
N HIS A 351 -0.61 -31.74 -22.25
CA HIS A 351 -1.02 -33.13 -22.48
C HIS A 351 -1.52 -33.33 -23.93
N LEU A 352 -2.42 -32.46 -24.40
CA LEU A 352 -2.94 -32.52 -25.78
C LEU A 352 -1.83 -32.35 -26.82
N ILE A 353 -0.87 -31.43 -26.58
CA ILE A 353 0.26 -31.24 -27.47
C ILE A 353 1.11 -32.54 -27.54
N SER A 354 1.40 -33.16 -26.39
CA SER A 354 2.14 -34.41 -26.34
C SER A 354 1.43 -35.53 -27.08
N GLU A 355 0.14 -35.68 -26.89
CA GLU A 355 -0.70 -36.67 -27.56
C GLU A 355 -0.69 -36.48 -29.10
N VAL A 356 -0.80 -35.23 -29.57
CA VAL A 356 -0.70 -34.91 -31.00
C VAL A 356 0.68 -35.26 -31.57
N TYR A 357 1.74 -34.95 -30.82
CA TYR A 357 3.12 -35.32 -31.27
C TYR A 357 3.32 -36.83 -31.34
N GLU A 358 2.86 -37.57 -30.31
CA GLU A 358 2.96 -39.03 -30.30
C GLU A 358 2.16 -39.64 -31.44
N SER A 359 0.95 -39.19 -31.69
CA SER A 359 0.10 -39.61 -32.78
C SER A 359 0.77 -39.35 -34.15
N LYS A 360 1.39 -38.19 -34.33
CA LYS A 360 2.08 -37.84 -35.57
C LYS A 360 3.31 -38.75 -35.81
N ILE A 361 4.08 -39.05 -34.76
CA ILE A 361 5.22 -39.96 -34.83
C ILE A 361 4.74 -41.38 -35.20
N GLN A 362 3.66 -41.86 -34.60
CA GLN A 362 3.08 -43.16 -34.91
C GLN A 362 2.60 -43.22 -36.35
N LEU A 363 1.96 -42.16 -36.86
CA LEU A 363 1.51 -42.09 -38.26
C LEU A 363 2.73 -42.17 -39.22
N GLN A 364 3.76 -41.35 -38.97
CA GLN A 364 4.97 -41.36 -39.81
C GLN A 364 5.68 -42.74 -39.82
N ASN A 365 5.74 -43.38 -38.65
CA ASN A 365 6.31 -44.72 -38.55
C ASN A 365 5.47 -45.75 -39.33
N SER A 366 4.16 -45.64 -39.32
CA SER A 366 3.24 -46.50 -40.06
C SER A 366 3.36 -46.30 -41.56
N GLU A 367 3.46 -45.06 -42.01
CA GLU A 367 3.67 -44.71 -43.43
C GLU A 367 5.02 -45.28 -43.94
N MET A 368 6.09 -45.12 -43.12
CA MET A 368 7.42 -45.66 -43.47
C MET A 368 7.39 -47.19 -43.58
N ARG A 369 6.73 -47.89 -42.65
CA ARG A 369 6.56 -49.35 -42.72
C ARG A 369 5.76 -49.77 -43.95
N ALA A 370 4.72 -49.03 -44.30
CA ALA A 370 3.91 -49.30 -45.50
C ALA A 370 4.74 -49.15 -46.80
N LEU A 371 5.57 -48.08 -46.86
CA LEU A 371 6.48 -47.87 -48.00
C LEU A 371 7.51 -48.98 -48.12
N GLN A 372 8.13 -49.43 -47.00
CA GLN A 372 9.08 -50.56 -47.00
C GLN A 372 8.44 -51.89 -47.41
N ALA A 373 7.18 -52.12 -47.08
CA ALA A 373 6.44 -53.33 -47.44
C ALA A 373 6.09 -53.43 -48.92
N GLN A 374 6.19 -52.32 -49.69
CA GLN A 374 5.96 -52.35 -51.15
C GLN A 374 7.05 -53.10 -51.92
N ILE A 375 8.26 -53.28 -51.35
CA ILE A 375 9.28 -54.14 -51.95
C ILE A 375 8.99 -55.57 -51.50
N ASN A 376 8.51 -56.43 -52.41
CA ASN A 376 8.26 -57.82 -52.11
C ASN A 376 9.57 -58.66 -52.27
N PRO A 377 10.26 -58.96 -51.14
CA PRO A 377 11.53 -59.68 -51.22
C PRO A 377 11.39 -61.09 -51.82
N HIS A 378 10.26 -61.72 -51.58
CA HIS A 378 9.98 -63.06 -52.07
C HIS A 378 9.89 -63.13 -53.61
N PHE A 379 9.30 -62.10 -54.22
CA PHE A 379 9.23 -61.99 -55.67
C PHE A 379 10.64 -61.83 -56.26
N LEU A 380 11.52 -61.04 -55.67
CA LEU A 380 12.89 -60.86 -56.09
C LEU A 380 13.67 -62.17 -56.02
N TYR A 381 13.61 -62.92 -54.95
CA TYR A 381 14.29 -64.17 -54.80
C TYR A 381 13.82 -65.21 -55.79
N ASN A 382 12.53 -65.35 -55.98
CA ASN A 382 11.97 -66.31 -56.94
C ASN A 382 12.35 -65.97 -58.36
N SER A 383 12.36 -64.69 -58.73
CA SER A 383 12.77 -64.22 -60.03
C SER A 383 14.25 -64.56 -60.30
N LEU A 384 15.13 -64.27 -59.37
CA LEU A 384 16.55 -64.56 -59.42
C LEU A 384 16.80 -66.08 -59.45
N SER A 385 16.06 -66.89 -58.70
CA SER A 385 16.16 -68.35 -58.73
C SER A 385 15.78 -68.95 -60.11
N ILE A 386 14.76 -68.37 -60.77
CA ILE A 386 14.37 -68.79 -62.11
C ILE A 386 15.47 -68.43 -63.14
N ILE A 387 16.05 -67.20 -62.99
CA ILE A 387 17.14 -66.77 -63.87
C ILE A 387 18.37 -67.70 -63.69
N ASN A 388 18.75 -68.03 -62.46
CA ASN A 388 19.84 -68.92 -62.14
C ASN A 388 19.63 -70.31 -62.73
N TRP A 389 18.40 -70.87 -62.58
CA TRP A 389 18.09 -72.16 -63.13
C TRP A 389 18.20 -72.18 -64.69
N LYS A 390 17.70 -71.12 -65.36
CA LYS A 390 17.80 -70.92 -66.79
C LYS A 390 19.29 -70.78 -67.27
N ALA A 391 20.10 -70.06 -66.48
CA ALA A 391 21.53 -69.93 -66.79
C ALA A 391 22.25 -71.28 -66.74
N ILE A 392 21.97 -72.13 -65.72
CA ILE A 392 22.53 -73.48 -65.62
C ILE A 392 22.06 -74.35 -66.79
N GLU A 393 20.77 -74.30 -67.15
CA GLU A 393 20.22 -75.04 -68.28
C GLU A 393 20.90 -74.65 -69.63
N ALA A 394 21.28 -73.37 -69.76
CA ALA A 394 21.93 -72.82 -70.94
C ALA A 394 23.45 -73.04 -70.95
N GLY A 395 24.06 -73.52 -69.87
CA GLY A 395 25.50 -73.65 -69.72
C GLY A 395 26.26 -72.35 -69.52
N GLU A 396 25.55 -71.28 -69.08
CA GLU A 396 26.10 -69.92 -68.86
C GLU A 396 26.55 -69.79 -67.41
N ASP A 397 27.72 -70.30 -67.10
CA ASP A 397 28.23 -70.38 -65.73
C ASP A 397 28.40 -69.00 -65.08
N GLU A 398 28.79 -68.00 -65.85
CA GLU A 398 28.93 -66.61 -65.34
C GLU A 398 27.61 -65.96 -64.94
N ILE A 399 26.53 -66.13 -65.75
CA ILE A 399 25.20 -65.64 -65.44
C ILE A 399 24.67 -66.35 -64.19
N SER A 400 24.88 -67.68 -64.08
CA SER A 400 24.52 -68.46 -62.90
C SER A 400 25.27 -67.93 -61.66
N TYR A 401 26.56 -67.69 -61.78
CA TYR A 401 27.39 -67.19 -60.67
C TYR A 401 26.90 -65.79 -60.15
N VAL A 402 26.68 -64.83 -61.06
CA VAL A 402 26.18 -63.50 -60.73
C VAL A 402 24.77 -63.55 -60.12
N THR A 403 23.89 -64.33 -60.71
CA THR A 403 22.49 -64.45 -60.24
C THR A 403 22.43 -65.06 -58.86
N LEU A 404 23.26 -66.05 -58.55
CA LEU A 404 23.34 -66.64 -57.21
C LEU A 404 23.92 -65.64 -56.18
N ALA A 405 24.96 -64.93 -56.59
CA ALA A 405 25.51 -63.86 -55.76
C ALA A 405 24.44 -62.76 -55.45
N LEU A 406 23.71 -62.32 -56.50
CA LEU A 406 22.64 -61.29 -56.35
C LEU A 406 21.50 -61.80 -55.46
N SER A 407 21.10 -63.06 -55.60
CA SER A 407 20.11 -63.70 -54.73
C SER A 407 20.55 -63.71 -53.26
N THR A 408 21.81 -64.06 -53.02
CA THR A 408 22.37 -64.04 -51.65
C THR A 408 22.48 -62.65 -51.10
N TYR A 409 22.91 -61.69 -51.91
CA TYR A 409 22.96 -60.27 -51.53
C TYR A 409 21.59 -59.70 -51.10
N TYR A 410 20.58 -59.88 -51.95
CA TYR A 410 19.21 -59.37 -51.58
C TYR A 410 18.64 -60.10 -50.36
N ARG A 411 18.86 -61.42 -50.25
CA ARG A 411 18.37 -62.20 -49.10
C ARG A 411 18.97 -61.73 -47.78
N THR A 412 20.27 -61.36 -47.80
CA THR A 412 20.97 -60.86 -46.60
C THR A 412 20.69 -59.37 -46.36
N SER A 413 20.48 -58.58 -47.45
CA SER A 413 20.18 -57.13 -47.31
C SER A 413 18.73 -56.80 -47.01
N LEU A 414 17.73 -57.50 -47.58
CA LEU A 414 16.28 -57.21 -47.45
C LEU A 414 15.61 -57.97 -46.31
N ASN A 415 16.29 -58.25 -45.23
CA ASN A 415 15.74 -58.99 -44.09
C ASN A 415 14.81 -58.11 -43.24
N ARG A 416 13.53 -58.34 -43.22
CA ARG A 416 12.37 -57.90 -42.43
C ARG A 416 12.59 -56.74 -41.40
N GLY A 417 13.41 -55.74 -41.69
CA GLY A 417 13.61 -54.57 -40.82
C GLY A 417 14.49 -54.80 -39.58
N GLU A 418 15.18 -55.93 -39.48
CA GLU A 418 16.15 -56.18 -38.41
C GLU A 418 17.36 -55.25 -38.54
N THR A 419 17.72 -54.58 -37.44
CA THR A 419 18.86 -53.65 -37.37
C THR A 419 20.18 -54.33 -37.06
N MET A 420 20.13 -55.57 -36.55
CA MET A 420 21.28 -56.39 -36.17
C MET A 420 21.34 -57.64 -37.01
N THR A 421 22.55 -58.17 -37.23
CA THR A 421 22.80 -59.41 -37.95
C THR A 421 23.98 -60.15 -37.32
N THR A 422 24.21 -61.42 -37.70
CA THR A 422 25.41 -62.14 -37.28
C THR A 422 26.61 -61.82 -38.17
N VAL A 423 27.82 -61.93 -37.61
CA VAL A 423 29.07 -61.77 -38.40
C VAL A 423 29.08 -62.67 -39.61
N ALA A 424 28.61 -63.94 -39.48
CA ALA A 424 28.50 -64.86 -40.60
C ALA A 424 27.61 -64.31 -41.73
N LYS A 425 26.41 -63.76 -41.43
CA LYS A 425 25.52 -63.20 -42.45
C LYS A 425 26.11 -61.95 -43.11
N GLU A 426 26.80 -61.11 -42.34
CA GLU A 426 27.45 -59.90 -42.87
C GLU A 426 28.62 -60.29 -43.82
N ILE A 427 29.40 -61.38 -43.47
CA ILE A 427 30.42 -61.95 -44.34
C ILE A 427 29.79 -62.51 -45.62
N ASP A 428 28.67 -63.22 -45.52
CA ASP A 428 27.97 -63.74 -46.72
C ASP A 428 27.46 -62.58 -47.59
N ASN A 429 27.00 -61.49 -46.99
CA ASN A 429 26.56 -60.30 -47.71
C ASN A 429 27.68 -59.61 -48.44
N ILE A 430 28.80 -59.36 -47.77
CA ILE A 430 29.93 -58.66 -48.38
C ILE A 430 30.61 -59.56 -49.48
N ARG A 431 30.67 -60.86 -49.23
CA ARG A 431 31.18 -61.81 -50.25
C ARG A 431 30.27 -61.82 -51.47
N ALA A 432 28.97 -61.85 -51.31
CA ALA A 432 28.03 -61.78 -52.41
C ALA A 432 28.18 -60.47 -53.19
N TYR A 433 28.31 -59.33 -52.49
CA TYR A 433 28.53 -58.01 -53.07
C TYR A 433 29.85 -58.00 -53.87
N LEU A 434 30.96 -58.44 -53.26
CA LEU A 434 32.28 -58.46 -53.91
C LEU A 434 32.34 -59.40 -55.15
N LYS A 435 31.60 -60.53 -55.12
CA LYS A 435 31.46 -61.43 -56.30
C LYS A 435 30.77 -60.71 -57.45
N ILE A 436 29.72 -59.92 -57.17
CA ILE A 436 29.05 -59.17 -58.22
C ILE A 436 29.95 -58.09 -58.77
N GLN A 437 30.71 -57.40 -57.92
CA GLN A 437 31.63 -56.34 -58.33
C GLN A 437 32.79 -56.88 -59.16
N LEU A 438 33.34 -58.04 -58.81
CA LEU A 438 34.39 -58.65 -59.58
C LEU A 438 33.98 -58.96 -61.05
N VAL A 439 32.80 -59.46 -61.23
CA VAL A 439 32.26 -59.71 -62.58
C VAL A 439 31.97 -58.40 -63.32
N MET A 440 31.44 -57.39 -62.63
CA MET A 440 31.14 -56.09 -63.27
C MET A 440 32.39 -55.32 -63.68
N HIS A 441 33.56 -55.65 -63.11
CA HIS A 441 34.87 -55.06 -63.41
C HIS A 441 35.76 -56.07 -64.14
N ASP A 442 35.21 -57.02 -64.85
CA ASP A 442 35.95 -58.03 -65.65
C ASP A 442 37.07 -58.73 -64.88
N ASN A 443 36.97 -58.84 -63.54
CA ASN A 443 37.94 -59.35 -62.59
C ASN A 443 39.28 -58.55 -62.59
N GLU A 444 39.24 -57.27 -62.90
CA GLU A 444 40.41 -56.40 -62.94
C GLU A 444 41.02 -56.08 -61.58
N PHE A 445 40.38 -56.39 -60.50
CA PHE A 445 40.94 -56.25 -59.14
C PHE A 445 40.89 -57.55 -58.35
N ARG A 446 41.71 -57.68 -57.34
CA ARG A 446 41.79 -58.89 -56.49
C ARG A 446 41.19 -58.59 -55.11
N VAL A 447 40.51 -59.60 -54.54
CA VAL A 447 40.06 -59.59 -53.17
C VAL A 447 40.87 -60.56 -52.32
N VAL A 448 41.39 -60.07 -51.22
CA VAL A 448 42.16 -60.86 -50.25
C VAL A 448 41.43 -60.89 -48.94
N GLU A 449 40.92 -62.04 -48.53
CA GLU A 449 40.19 -62.17 -47.25
C GLU A 449 41.09 -62.75 -46.18
N GLN A 450 41.04 -62.14 -44.98
CA GLN A 450 41.69 -62.62 -43.76
C GLN A 450 40.65 -62.63 -42.62
N ILE A 451 39.97 -63.74 -42.45
CA ILE A 451 38.87 -63.87 -41.50
C ILE A 451 39.23 -64.91 -40.46
N SER A 452 39.25 -64.53 -39.18
CA SER A 452 39.55 -65.46 -38.09
C SER A 452 38.32 -66.32 -37.76
N ASP A 453 38.60 -67.59 -37.42
CA ASP A 453 37.56 -68.53 -37.02
C ASP A 453 36.90 -68.14 -35.67
N GLY A 454 35.69 -68.62 -35.47
CA GLY A 454 34.99 -68.46 -34.19
C GLY A 454 34.19 -67.14 -33.98
N LEU A 455 34.12 -66.31 -35.05
CA LEU A 455 33.39 -65.02 -34.95
C LEU A 455 31.93 -65.05 -35.44
N ASN A 456 31.48 -66.14 -36.04
CA ASN A 456 30.26 -66.30 -36.82
C ASN A 456 28.99 -65.91 -36.10
N ASP A 457 28.89 -66.20 -34.80
CA ASP A 457 27.66 -66.08 -34.02
C ASP A 457 27.50 -64.71 -33.29
N TYR A 458 28.53 -63.85 -33.39
CA TYR A 458 28.45 -62.53 -32.77
C TYR A 458 27.48 -61.63 -33.53
N MET A 459 26.66 -60.83 -32.74
CA MET A 459 25.71 -59.87 -33.30
C MET A 459 26.39 -58.54 -33.56
N ILE A 460 26.19 -58.01 -34.76
CA ILE A 460 26.74 -56.74 -35.25
C ILE A 460 25.62 -55.93 -35.96
N PRO A 461 25.78 -54.61 -36.07
CA PRO A 461 24.86 -53.82 -36.89
C PRO A 461 24.91 -54.28 -38.33
N LYS A 462 23.77 -54.37 -38.97
CA LYS A 462 23.65 -54.87 -40.37
C LYS A 462 24.21 -53.89 -41.37
N LEU A 463 24.77 -54.36 -42.43
CA LEU A 463 25.34 -53.61 -43.57
C LEU A 463 26.39 -52.56 -43.13
N ILE A 464 27.36 -52.99 -42.33
CA ILE A 464 28.51 -52.14 -41.95
C ILE A 464 29.69 -52.29 -42.87
N LEU A 465 29.86 -53.48 -43.53
CA LEU A 465 30.99 -53.74 -44.40
C LEU A 465 30.71 -53.30 -45.83
N GLN A 466 29.51 -53.48 -46.34
CA GLN A 466 29.16 -53.17 -47.72
C GLN A 466 29.46 -51.72 -48.12
N PRO A 467 29.03 -50.66 -47.33
CA PRO A 467 29.31 -49.27 -47.70
C PRO A 467 30.78 -48.93 -47.69
N LEU A 468 31.60 -49.67 -46.92
CA LEU A 468 33.07 -49.49 -46.90
C LEU A 468 33.72 -50.11 -48.15
N ALA A 469 33.25 -51.29 -48.55
CA ALA A 469 33.72 -51.93 -49.78
C ALA A 469 33.29 -51.15 -51.02
N GLU A 470 32.05 -50.66 -51.05
CA GLU A 470 31.55 -49.80 -52.11
C GLU A 470 32.42 -48.55 -52.29
N ASN A 471 32.75 -47.83 -51.19
CA ASN A 471 33.63 -46.68 -51.27
C ASN A 471 35.07 -47.05 -51.68
N ALA A 472 35.58 -48.22 -51.25
CA ALA A 472 36.93 -48.71 -51.67
C ALA A 472 36.99 -49.02 -53.13
N ILE A 473 35.91 -49.56 -53.71
CA ILE A 473 35.87 -49.88 -55.19
C ILE A 473 35.65 -48.58 -55.96
N ASP A 474 34.50 -47.87 -55.74
CA ASP A 474 34.08 -46.75 -56.58
C ASP A 474 35.05 -45.54 -56.50
N HIS A 475 35.63 -45.30 -55.33
CA HIS A 475 36.45 -44.11 -55.07
C HIS A 475 37.96 -44.44 -54.87
N GLY A 476 38.31 -45.70 -54.66
CA GLY A 476 39.65 -46.12 -54.46
C GLY A 476 40.22 -46.83 -55.75
N ILE A 477 39.66 -47.96 -56.07
CA ILE A 477 40.12 -48.83 -57.11
C ILE A 477 39.84 -48.29 -58.52
N ASP A 478 38.58 -47.92 -58.80
CA ASP A 478 38.12 -47.46 -60.12
C ASP A 478 38.73 -46.14 -60.58
N VAL A 479 39.24 -45.35 -59.66
CA VAL A 479 39.87 -44.07 -59.95
C VAL A 479 41.40 -44.16 -59.93
N SER A 480 41.94 -45.35 -59.77
CA SER A 480 43.37 -45.60 -59.62
C SER A 480 44.01 -46.19 -60.93
N ASP A 481 45.18 -45.71 -61.29
CA ASP A 481 45.96 -46.26 -62.37
C ASP A 481 46.88 -47.41 -61.89
N ASN A 482 46.61 -48.09 -60.81
CA ASN A 482 47.40 -49.15 -60.23
C ASN A 482 47.32 -50.43 -61.12
N GLU A 483 48.41 -50.99 -61.44
CA GLU A 483 48.47 -52.20 -62.30
C GLU A 483 47.99 -53.49 -61.60
N ASP A 484 47.95 -53.52 -60.26
CA ASP A 484 47.47 -54.66 -59.45
C ASP A 484 46.54 -54.23 -58.35
N PRO A 485 45.32 -53.73 -58.71
CA PRO A 485 44.36 -53.22 -57.73
C PRO A 485 43.87 -54.36 -56.82
N THR A 486 43.93 -54.12 -55.51
CA THR A 486 43.62 -55.13 -54.50
C THR A 486 42.84 -54.55 -53.37
N LEU A 487 41.78 -55.26 -52.99
CA LEU A 487 40.97 -54.99 -51.81
C LEU A 487 41.21 -56.08 -50.76
N TRP A 488 41.58 -55.65 -49.56
CA TRP A 488 41.74 -56.56 -48.42
C TRP A 488 40.51 -56.38 -47.46
N LEU A 489 39.93 -57.54 -47.11
CA LEU A 489 38.92 -57.67 -46.08
C LEU A 489 39.51 -58.42 -44.89
N THR A 490 39.70 -57.77 -43.77
CA THR A 490 40.23 -58.39 -42.56
C THR A 490 39.21 -58.36 -41.45
N ILE A 491 38.90 -59.51 -40.89
CA ILE A 491 38.00 -59.63 -39.71
C ILE A 491 38.73 -60.52 -38.70
N ARG A 492 39.01 -59.93 -37.52
CA ARG A 492 39.72 -60.64 -36.47
C ARG A 492 39.21 -60.34 -35.08
N GLU A 493 39.51 -61.18 -34.17
CA GLU A 493 39.30 -61.00 -32.77
C GLU A 493 40.43 -60.14 -32.18
N GLU A 494 40.06 -59.09 -31.43
CA GLU A 494 40.96 -58.26 -30.63
C GLU A 494 40.44 -58.16 -29.19
N ASP A 495 41.01 -58.99 -28.30
CA ASP A 495 40.56 -59.05 -26.88
C ASP A 495 39.07 -59.21 -26.73
N LYS A 496 38.41 -58.10 -26.26
CA LYS A 496 36.96 -58.03 -26.04
C LYS A 496 36.17 -57.42 -27.21
N HIS A 497 36.85 -57.16 -28.33
CA HIS A 497 36.28 -56.50 -29.51
C HIS A 497 36.40 -57.39 -30.73
N ILE A 498 35.61 -57.08 -31.74
CA ILE A 498 35.73 -57.56 -33.09
C ILE A 498 36.28 -56.41 -33.93
N PHE A 499 37.34 -56.68 -34.66
CA PHE A 499 37.97 -55.74 -35.55
C PHE A 499 37.63 -56.11 -37.00
N PHE A 500 37.10 -55.14 -37.73
CA PHE A 500 36.80 -55.23 -39.16
C PHE A 500 37.63 -54.20 -39.88
N GLU A 501 38.21 -54.56 -40.99
CA GLU A 501 39.02 -53.69 -41.84
C GLU A 501 38.69 -53.92 -43.29
N ILE A 502 38.49 -52.85 -44.04
CA ILE A 502 38.53 -52.84 -45.49
C ILE A 502 39.66 -51.88 -45.90
N ARG A 503 40.56 -52.40 -46.71
CA ARG A 503 41.71 -51.67 -47.24
C ARG A 503 41.78 -51.83 -48.72
N ASP A 504 42.06 -50.76 -49.46
CA ASP A 504 42.41 -50.75 -50.87
C ASP A 504 43.84 -50.21 -51.09
N ASN A 505 44.39 -50.46 -52.25
CA ASN A 505 45.64 -49.86 -52.75
C ASN A 505 45.33 -48.87 -53.89
N GLY A 506 44.16 -48.29 -53.93
CA GLY A 506 43.70 -47.41 -54.96
C GLY A 506 44.27 -45.98 -54.88
N ALA A 507 43.53 -45.02 -55.41
CA ALA A 507 43.94 -43.61 -55.51
C ALA A 507 44.25 -42.93 -54.15
N GLY A 508 43.60 -43.37 -53.07
CA GLY A 508 43.69 -42.73 -51.72
C GLY A 508 43.30 -41.27 -51.70
N MET A 509 43.41 -40.67 -50.53
CA MET A 509 43.06 -39.25 -50.31
C MET A 509 43.95 -38.65 -49.21
N THR A 510 43.92 -37.33 -49.08
CA THR A 510 44.55 -36.65 -47.91
C THR A 510 43.85 -37.02 -46.61
N GLN A 511 44.58 -37.12 -45.49
CA GLN A 511 44.04 -37.50 -44.23
C GLN A 511 42.95 -36.46 -43.77
N GLU A 512 43.13 -35.20 -44.13
CA GLU A 512 42.11 -34.13 -43.83
C GLU A 512 40.78 -34.43 -44.52
N LYS A 513 40.77 -34.93 -45.76
CA LYS A 513 39.58 -35.35 -46.50
C LYS A 513 38.97 -36.60 -45.87
N ALA A 514 39.80 -37.56 -45.45
CA ALA A 514 39.36 -38.77 -44.78
C ALA A 514 38.64 -38.46 -43.44
N ASP A 515 39.17 -37.51 -42.63
CA ASP A 515 38.57 -37.07 -41.38
C ASP A 515 37.26 -36.32 -41.62
N GLN A 516 37.15 -35.53 -42.69
CA GLN A 516 35.94 -34.85 -43.09
C GLN A 516 34.80 -35.80 -43.48
N ILE A 517 35.08 -36.98 -44.02
CA ILE A 517 34.05 -37.99 -44.36
C ILE A 517 33.30 -38.47 -43.11
N LEU A 518 33.93 -38.52 -41.95
CA LEU A 518 33.31 -38.89 -40.67
C LEU A 518 32.58 -37.74 -40.00
N THR A 519 32.73 -36.49 -40.48
CA THR A 519 32.10 -35.31 -39.93
C THR A 519 30.91 -34.81 -40.77
N TYR A 520 30.12 -33.87 -40.26
CA TYR A 520 28.90 -33.35 -40.91
C TYR A 520 29.12 -32.53 -42.19
N GLN A 521 30.32 -32.45 -42.73
CA GLN A 521 30.67 -31.56 -43.85
C GLN A 521 30.84 -32.26 -45.22
N SER A 522 30.61 -33.59 -45.33
CA SER A 522 30.77 -34.30 -46.58
C SER A 522 29.43 -34.81 -47.18
N SER A 523 29.42 -34.96 -48.53
CA SER A 523 28.26 -35.46 -49.28
C SER A 523 28.16 -37.00 -49.36
N GLY A 524 29.05 -37.74 -48.72
CA GLY A 524 29.07 -39.20 -48.73
C GLY A 524 28.21 -39.83 -47.63
N TYR A 525 26.97 -40.25 -47.96
CA TYR A 525 26.04 -40.80 -47.00
C TYR A 525 26.35 -42.20 -46.47
N GLY A 526 27.05 -43.05 -47.23
CA GLY A 526 27.20 -44.46 -46.90
C GLY A 526 28.11 -44.72 -45.68
N VAL A 527 29.34 -44.27 -45.72
CA VAL A 527 30.35 -44.47 -44.64
C VAL A 527 29.96 -43.76 -43.38
N ARG A 528 29.43 -42.56 -43.52
CA ARG A 528 28.92 -41.77 -42.37
C ARG A 528 27.76 -42.47 -41.67
N ASN A 529 26.80 -43.01 -42.40
CA ASN A 529 25.67 -43.75 -41.79
C ASN A 529 26.18 -44.96 -40.98
N VAL A 530 27.24 -45.58 -41.39
CA VAL A 530 27.90 -46.66 -40.62
C VAL A 530 28.52 -46.11 -39.34
N CYS A 531 29.23 -44.98 -39.41
CA CYS A 531 29.84 -44.32 -38.25
C CYS A 531 28.78 -43.90 -37.24
N ASP A 532 27.72 -43.20 -37.68
CA ASP A 532 26.60 -42.76 -36.84
C ASP A 532 25.89 -43.94 -36.17
N ARG A 533 25.69 -45.04 -36.89
CA ARG A 533 25.09 -46.27 -36.39
C ARG A 533 25.93 -46.95 -35.31
N ILE A 534 27.27 -47.01 -35.50
CA ILE A 534 28.20 -47.54 -34.51
C ILE A 534 28.16 -46.65 -33.26
N HIS A 535 28.19 -45.35 -33.44
CA HIS A 535 28.14 -44.40 -32.32
C HIS A 535 26.81 -44.49 -31.52
N VAL A 536 25.68 -44.60 -32.19
CA VAL A 536 24.36 -44.75 -31.55
C VAL A 536 24.26 -46.07 -30.76
N LEU A 537 24.80 -47.16 -31.31
CA LEU A 537 24.63 -48.49 -30.70
C LEU A 537 25.68 -48.83 -29.62
N TYR A 538 26.89 -48.30 -29.73
CA TYR A 538 27.98 -48.64 -28.82
C TYR A 538 28.57 -47.45 -28.05
N GLY A 539 28.20 -46.19 -28.39
CA GLY A 539 28.74 -44.98 -27.77
C GLY A 539 30.25 -44.92 -27.90
N GLU A 540 30.95 -44.60 -26.83
CA GLU A 540 32.42 -44.52 -26.77
C GLU A 540 33.14 -45.90 -26.85
N LYS A 541 32.40 -46.99 -26.81
CA LYS A 541 32.96 -48.34 -26.89
C LYS A 541 33.10 -48.84 -28.32
N GLY A 542 32.49 -48.16 -29.28
CA GLY A 542 32.59 -48.41 -30.68
C GLY A 542 33.55 -47.40 -31.35
N GLU A 543 34.49 -47.86 -32.19
CA GLU A 543 35.43 -46.98 -32.87
C GLU A 543 35.35 -47.22 -34.34
N MET A 544 35.38 -46.16 -35.14
CA MET A 544 35.55 -46.22 -36.59
C MET A 544 36.56 -45.16 -37.01
N LYS A 545 37.58 -45.55 -37.82
CA LYS A 545 38.63 -44.66 -38.36
C LYS A 545 38.92 -44.91 -39.82
N ILE A 546 39.35 -43.86 -40.49
CA ILE A 546 39.80 -43.86 -41.87
C ILE A 546 41.26 -43.38 -41.90
N GLU A 547 42.11 -44.16 -42.43
CA GLU A 547 43.54 -43.82 -42.71
C GLU A 547 43.77 -43.85 -44.23
N SER A 548 44.21 -42.74 -44.81
CA SER A 548 44.40 -42.66 -46.25
C SER A 548 45.64 -41.85 -46.62
N THR A 549 46.25 -42.22 -47.70
CA THR A 549 47.38 -41.47 -48.26
C THR A 549 47.21 -41.41 -49.78
N PRO A 550 47.28 -40.23 -50.42
CA PRO A 550 47.21 -40.12 -51.87
C PRO A 550 48.18 -41.04 -52.58
N GLY A 551 47.70 -41.83 -53.57
CA GLY A 551 48.44 -42.76 -54.33
C GLY A 551 48.87 -44.08 -53.62
N LYS A 552 48.41 -44.32 -52.37
CA LYS A 552 48.71 -45.53 -51.59
C LYS A 552 47.48 -46.30 -51.13
N GLY A 553 46.28 -45.74 -51.39
CA GLY A 553 45.02 -46.33 -51.02
C GLY A 553 44.43 -45.83 -49.70
N THR A 554 43.35 -46.46 -49.30
CA THR A 554 42.57 -46.11 -48.07
C THR A 554 42.40 -47.38 -47.24
N ARG A 555 42.41 -47.18 -45.92
CA ARG A 555 42.13 -48.18 -44.89
C ARG A 555 41.02 -47.66 -44.00
N VAL A 556 39.88 -48.37 -43.93
CA VAL A 556 38.78 -48.09 -43.03
C VAL A 556 38.69 -49.26 -42.08
N PHE A 557 38.67 -48.96 -40.77
CA PHE A 557 38.45 -49.99 -39.76
C PHE A 557 37.40 -49.64 -38.75
N ILE A 558 36.75 -50.67 -38.25
CA ILE A 558 35.72 -50.64 -37.26
C ILE A 558 36.13 -51.57 -36.13
N ARG A 559 36.00 -51.11 -34.89
CA ARG A 559 36.19 -51.85 -33.65
C ARG A 559 34.94 -51.80 -32.82
N ILE A 560 34.31 -52.94 -32.55
CA ILE A 560 33.06 -53.00 -31.74
C ILE A 560 33.17 -54.12 -30.70
N PRO A 561 32.50 -53.94 -29.52
CA PRO A 561 32.49 -54.96 -28.47
C PRO A 561 31.75 -56.23 -28.92
N LYS A 562 32.30 -57.43 -28.52
CA LYS A 562 31.63 -58.71 -28.73
C LYS A 562 30.27 -58.79 -28.04
N LYS A 563 29.23 -59.13 -28.78
CA LYS A 563 27.87 -59.39 -28.24
C LYS A 563 27.34 -60.68 -28.87
N THR A 564 26.93 -61.63 -28.04
CA THR A 564 26.36 -62.91 -28.47
C THR A 564 24.86 -62.98 -28.53
N GLU A 565 24.15 -62.03 -27.93
CA GLU A 565 22.68 -61.98 -27.95
C GLU A 565 22.16 -60.58 -28.33
N ALA A 566 21.10 -60.56 -29.14
CA ALA A 566 20.32 -59.36 -29.41
C ALA A 566 19.40 -59.06 -28.18
N LYS A 567 19.96 -58.70 -27.02
CA LYS A 567 19.17 -58.16 -25.93
C LYS A 567 18.86 -56.68 -26.22
N GLY A 568 17.58 -56.40 -26.29
CA GLY A 568 16.97 -55.17 -26.73
C GLY A 568 17.67 -53.91 -26.23
N LEU A 569 17.83 -52.97 -27.16
CA LEU A 569 18.01 -51.54 -26.95
C LEU A 569 16.63 -50.89 -26.94
#